data_71e8d3aef6cce4fd377077fd19094218
#
_entry.id   71e8d3aef6cce4fd377077fd19094218
#
_cell.length_a   1.000
_cell.length_b   1.000
_cell.length_c   1.000
_cell.angle_alpha   90.00
_cell.angle_beta   90.00
_cell.angle_gamma   90.00
#
_symmetry.space_group_name_H-M   'P 1'
#
loop_
_entity.id
_entity.type
_entity.pdbx_description
1 polymer ?
#
loop_
_entity_poly.entity_id
_entity_poly.type
_entity_poly.pdbx_seq_one_letter_code
_entity_poly.pdbx_strand_id
1 'polypeptide(L)'
;VYPSRRSWERLSQTLVTAGVKWEQSPTIYHLSAGFVGMEAAIAFNDYLREYKNELTVEQLIDEGRIDDTNDWVINEHTAMVEKIKQSKVFNEELSSEQLKNLASYFVRIPSEVGMLLWTAMGEGEASQDNIVNFHDVKATNAEGVEVVVQQHIVSVLTAGN
;
A
#
# COMPACT_ATOMS: atom_id res chain seq x y z
N VAL A 1 5.81 -8.69 36.37
CA VAL A 1 4.71 -7.75 36.66
C VAL A 1 4.07 -7.36 35.33
N TYR A 2 2.81 -7.69 35.14
CA TYR A 2 2.10 -7.30 33.91
C TYR A 2 1.74 -5.81 33.97
N PRO A 3 1.95 -5.05 32.89
CA PRO A 3 1.57 -3.64 32.84
C PRO A 3 0.05 -3.49 32.91
N SER A 4 -0.41 -2.49 33.68
CA SER A 4 -1.83 -2.19 33.79
C SER A 4 -2.34 -1.48 32.52
N ARG A 5 -3.67 -1.57 32.26
CA ARG A 5 -4.31 -0.79 31.19
C ARG A 5 -3.98 0.71 31.31
N ARG A 6 -3.93 1.24 32.52
CA ARG A 6 -3.60 2.62 32.82
C ARG A 6 -2.16 2.99 32.43
N SER A 7 -1.21 2.05 32.54
CA SER A 7 0.17 2.26 32.10
C SER A 7 0.26 2.40 30.58
N TRP A 8 -0.46 1.57 29.85
CA TRP A 8 -0.56 1.66 28.39
C TRP A 8 -1.23 2.96 27.92
N GLU A 9 -2.30 3.37 28.57
CA GLU A 9 -3.00 4.61 28.27
C GLU A 9 -2.11 5.84 28.46
N ARG A 10 -1.34 5.88 29.56
CA ARG A 10 -0.37 6.94 29.81
C ARG A 10 0.75 6.96 28.78
N LEU A 11 1.27 5.78 28.39
CA LEU A 11 2.26 5.66 27.32
C LEU A 11 1.72 6.24 26.01
N SER A 12 0.53 5.83 25.61
CA SER A 12 -0.13 6.33 24.40
C SER A 12 -0.28 7.85 24.41
N GLN A 13 -0.79 8.43 25.50
CA GLN A 13 -0.92 9.88 25.66
C GLN A 13 0.44 10.59 25.58
N THR A 14 1.47 10.02 26.19
CA THR A 14 2.82 10.59 26.15
C THR A 14 3.41 10.57 24.75
N LEU A 15 3.27 9.47 24.02
CA LEU A 15 3.75 9.35 22.63
C LEU A 15 3.06 10.36 21.71
N VAL A 16 1.74 10.50 21.84
CA VAL A 16 0.96 11.48 21.06
C VAL A 16 1.37 12.91 21.39
N THR A 17 1.46 13.26 22.69
CA THR A 17 1.80 14.62 23.14
C THR A 17 3.23 14.99 22.74
N ALA A 18 4.16 14.04 22.78
CA ALA A 18 5.55 14.26 22.40
C ALA A 18 5.77 14.25 20.86
N GLY A 19 4.73 13.94 20.06
CA GLY A 19 4.82 13.85 18.60
C GLY A 19 5.78 12.76 18.13
N VAL A 20 5.99 11.71 18.95
CA VAL A 20 6.89 10.61 18.63
C VAL A 20 6.25 9.76 17.53
N LYS A 21 6.93 9.66 16.39
CA LYS A 21 6.51 8.78 15.31
C LYS A 21 6.96 7.35 15.60
N TRP A 22 6.19 6.39 15.13
CA TRP A 22 6.46 4.95 15.33
C TRP A 22 7.79 4.50 14.69
N GLU A 23 8.29 5.21 13.67
CA GLU A 23 9.61 4.97 13.07
C GLU A 23 10.78 5.30 14.02
N GLN A 24 10.53 6.04 15.07
CA GLN A 24 11.54 6.41 16.08
C GLN A 24 11.70 5.31 17.13
N SER A 25 12.00 4.10 16.70
CA SER A 25 12.05 2.89 17.52
C SER A 25 12.87 3.02 18.83
N PRO A 26 14.09 3.61 18.87
CA PRO A 26 14.83 3.74 20.13
C PRO A 26 14.10 4.58 21.17
N THR A 27 13.51 5.70 20.77
CA THR A 27 12.75 6.59 21.65
C THR A 27 11.50 5.90 22.18
N ILE A 28 10.78 5.19 21.33
CA ILE A 28 9.59 4.41 21.70
C ILE A 28 9.96 3.34 22.72
N TYR A 29 11.03 2.59 22.48
CA TYR A 29 11.49 1.56 23.42
C TYR A 29 11.77 2.12 24.82
N HIS A 30 12.54 3.20 24.91
CA HIS A 30 12.89 3.80 26.21
C HIS A 30 11.67 4.34 26.96
N LEU A 31 10.76 5.03 26.26
CA LEU A 31 9.51 5.50 26.84
C LEU A 31 8.64 4.32 27.30
N SER A 32 8.48 3.32 26.46
CA SER A 32 7.68 2.13 26.78
C SER A 32 8.24 1.40 28.02
N ALA A 33 9.55 1.22 28.11
CA ALA A 33 10.19 0.58 29.26
C ALA A 33 9.89 1.31 30.58
N GLY A 34 9.82 2.65 30.53
CA GLY A 34 9.48 3.48 31.71
C GLY A 34 8.03 3.33 32.17
N PHE A 35 7.08 3.11 31.26
CA PHE A 35 5.64 3.05 31.57
C PHE A 35 5.13 1.61 31.81
N VAL A 36 5.59 0.67 31.01
CA VAL A 36 5.03 -0.70 30.99
C VAL A 36 6.02 -1.80 31.42
N GLY A 37 7.26 -1.42 31.69
CA GLY A 37 8.34 -2.33 32.07
C GLY A 37 9.07 -2.92 30.85
N MET A 38 10.29 -3.43 31.10
CA MET A 38 11.20 -3.86 30.02
C MET A 38 10.64 -5.00 29.16
N GLU A 39 10.04 -6.00 29.76
CA GLU A 39 9.52 -7.17 29.04
C GLU A 39 8.40 -6.77 28.07
N ALA A 40 7.43 -5.98 28.55
CA ALA A 40 6.35 -5.48 27.72
C ALA A 40 6.84 -4.48 26.64
N ALA A 41 7.86 -3.69 26.96
CA ALA A 41 8.47 -2.77 26.01
C ALA A 41 9.21 -3.50 24.87
N ILE A 42 9.88 -4.62 25.16
CA ILE A 42 10.52 -5.47 24.15
C ILE A 42 9.45 -6.02 23.21
N ALA A 43 8.42 -6.67 23.75
CA ALA A 43 7.34 -7.23 22.94
C ALA A 43 6.62 -6.17 22.10
N PHE A 44 6.38 -4.98 22.64
CA PHE A 44 5.78 -3.87 21.92
C PHE A 44 6.68 -3.36 20.81
N ASN A 45 7.98 -3.24 21.05
CA ASN A 45 8.93 -2.79 20.04
C ASN A 45 9.10 -3.80 18.90
N ASP A 46 9.09 -5.11 19.22
CA ASP A 46 9.11 -6.19 18.22
C ASP A 46 7.81 -6.14 17.38
N TYR A 47 6.65 -5.97 18.02
CA TYR A 47 5.39 -5.77 17.32
C TYR A 47 5.44 -4.56 16.37
N LEU A 48 6.01 -3.42 16.79
CA LEU A 48 6.15 -2.24 15.94
C LEU A 48 7.09 -2.46 14.74
N ARG A 49 8.12 -3.28 14.89
CA ARG A 49 9.02 -3.64 13.78
C ARG A 49 8.32 -4.55 12.75
N GLU A 50 7.46 -5.44 13.23
CA GLU A 50 6.67 -6.32 12.38
C GLU A 50 5.41 -5.63 11.85
N TYR A 51 4.96 -4.56 12.53
CA TYR A 51 3.82 -3.76 12.12
C TYR A 51 4.18 -3.00 10.86
N LYS A 52 3.95 -3.64 9.73
CA LYS A 52 3.90 -2.95 8.44
C LYS A 52 2.65 -2.09 8.46
N ASN A 53 2.83 -0.77 8.45
CA ASN A 53 1.74 0.15 8.20
C ASN A 53 1.07 -0.30 6.90
N GLU A 54 -0.12 -0.88 6.99
CA GLU A 54 -0.83 -1.35 5.80
C GLU A 54 -1.03 -0.14 4.89
N LEU A 55 -0.42 -0.21 3.70
CA LEU A 55 -0.59 0.81 2.69
C LEU A 55 -2.07 0.97 2.37
N THR A 56 -2.58 2.19 2.38
CA THR A 56 -3.97 2.47 2.02
C THR A 56 -4.11 2.68 0.52
N VAL A 57 -5.34 2.59 0.02
CA VAL A 57 -5.65 2.83 -1.41
C VAL A 57 -5.28 4.27 -1.80
N GLU A 58 -5.57 5.23 -0.92
CA GLU A 58 -5.23 6.65 -1.12
C GLU A 58 -3.71 6.85 -1.19
N GLN A 59 -2.96 6.23 -0.31
CA GLN A 59 -1.49 6.32 -0.32
C GLN A 59 -0.90 5.72 -1.61
N LEU A 60 -1.49 4.67 -2.15
CA LEU A 60 -1.04 4.07 -3.40
C LEU A 60 -1.43 4.92 -4.62
N ILE A 61 -2.70 5.31 -4.71
CA ILE A 61 -3.27 5.93 -5.92
C ILE A 61 -3.07 7.45 -5.93
N ASP A 62 -3.30 8.14 -4.80
CA ASP A 62 -3.23 9.60 -4.74
C ASP A 62 -1.81 10.08 -4.42
N GLU A 63 -1.11 9.43 -3.47
CA GLU A 63 0.25 9.83 -3.07
C GLU A 63 1.34 9.14 -3.90
N GLY A 64 1.02 8.10 -4.67
CA GLY A 64 1.97 7.40 -5.53
C GLY A 64 3.04 6.60 -4.78
N ARG A 65 2.74 6.06 -3.60
CA ARG A 65 3.68 5.29 -2.76
C ARG A 65 3.90 3.86 -3.28
N ILE A 66 4.22 3.75 -4.56
CA ILE A 66 4.37 2.46 -5.25
C ILE A 66 5.60 1.69 -4.73
N ASP A 67 6.68 2.40 -4.39
CA ASP A 67 7.92 1.77 -3.95
C ASP A 67 7.77 1.01 -2.62
N ASP A 68 6.76 1.35 -1.81
CA ASP A 68 6.43 0.62 -0.58
C ASP A 68 5.92 -0.81 -0.83
N THR A 69 5.59 -1.13 -2.08
CA THR A 69 5.11 -2.45 -2.50
C THR A 69 6.20 -3.36 -3.07
N ASN A 70 7.44 -2.87 -3.21
CA ASN A 70 8.52 -3.60 -3.89
C ASN A 70 8.85 -4.96 -3.25
N ASP A 71 8.70 -5.08 -1.94
CA ASP A 71 8.99 -6.31 -1.18
C ASP A 71 7.75 -7.18 -0.94
N TRP A 72 6.60 -6.82 -1.54
CA TRP A 72 5.36 -7.54 -1.34
C TRP A 72 5.34 -8.88 -2.08
N VAL A 73 4.73 -9.87 -1.45
CA VAL A 73 4.39 -11.14 -2.10
C VAL A 73 3.02 -11.03 -2.80
N ILE A 74 2.74 -12.00 -3.66
CA ILE A 74 1.52 -12.03 -4.50
C ILE A 74 0.22 -11.85 -3.69
N ASN A 75 0.15 -12.42 -2.48
CA ASN A 75 -1.03 -12.32 -1.62
C ASN A 75 -1.25 -10.88 -1.10
N GLU A 76 -0.18 -10.13 -0.83
CA GLU A 76 -0.26 -8.73 -0.39
C GLU A 76 -0.77 -7.84 -1.53
N HIS A 77 -0.28 -8.06 -2.75
CA HIS A 77 -0.79 -7.39 -3.95
C HIS A 77 -2.26 -7.73 -4.23
N THR A 78 -2.65 -9.00 -4.10
CA THR A 78 -4.04 -9.42 -4.27
C THR A 78 -4.95 -8.74 -3.24
N ALA A 79 -4.53 -8.68 -1.98
CA ALA A 79 -5.27 -7.98 -0.94
C ALA A 79 -5.42 -6.48 -1.23
N MET A 80 -4.41 -5.83 -1.80
CA MET A 80 -4.49 -4.42 -2.21
C MET A 80 -5.50 -4.24 -3.35
N VAL A 81 -5.51 -5.11 -4.36
CA VAL A 81 -6.50 -5.05 -5.45
C VAL A 81 -7.92 -5.19 -4.92
N GLU A 82 -8.15 -6.08 -3.96
CA GLU A 82 -9.45 -6.21 -3.29
C GLU A 82 -9.83 -4.93 -2.51
N LYS A 83 -8.89 -4.29 -1.81
CA LYS A 83 -9.11 -3.00 -1.16
C LYS A 83 -9.47 -1.90 -2.17
N ILE A 84 -8.77 -1.83 -3.31
CA ILE A 84 -9.07 -0.90 -4.40
C ILE A 84 -10.49 -1.12 -4.93
N LYS A 85 -10.87 -2.37 -5.16
CA LYS A 85 -12.23 -2.71 -5.60
C LYS A 85 -13.30 -2.30 -4.57
N GLN A 86 -13.05 -2.56 -3.30
CA GLN A 86 -13.96 -2.20 -2.20
C GLN A 86 -14.07 -0.69 -1.97
N SER A 87 -13.03 0.08 -2.27
CA SER A 87 -13.03 1.55 -2.14
C SER A 87 -13.93 2.24 -3.16
N LYS A 88 -14.35 1.50 -4.22
CA LYS A 88 -15.17 2.02 -5.33
C LYS A 88 -14.52 3.18 -6.08
N VAL A 89 -13.20 3.31 -6.02
CA VAL A 89 -12.46 4.39 -6.70
C VAL A 89 -12.69 4.41 -8.21
N PHE A 90 -13.00 3.26 -8.82
CA PHE A 90 -13.31 3.15 -10.26
C PHE A 90 -14.75 3.54 -10.62
N ASN A 91 -15.57 3.93 -9.66
CA ASN A 91 -16.89 4.48 -9.94
C ASN A 91 -16.83 5.95 -10.35
N GLU A 92 -15.70 6.60 -10.15
CA GLU A 92 -15.41 7.95 -10.57
C GLU A 92 -14.30 7.97 -11.62
N GLU A 93 -14.24 9.01 -12.43
CA GLU A 93 -13.16 9.22 -13.38
C GLU A 93 -11.88 9.57 -12.63
N LEU A 94 -10.82 8.78 -12.86
CA LEU A 94 -9.52 9.00 -12.25
C LEU A 94 -8.80 10.19 -12.87
N SER A 95 -8.15 10.98 -12.03
CA SER A 95 -7.28 12.06 -12.49
C SER A 95 -6.06 11.52 -13.24
N SER A 96 -5.40 12.36 -14.03
CA SER A 96 -4.18 11.97 -14.74
C SER A 96 -3.06 11.51 -13.81
N GLU A 97 -2.98 12.05 -12.58
CA GLU A 97 -1.99 11.66 -11.59
C GLU A 97 -2.33 10.30 -10.99
N GLN A 98 -3.59 10.07 -10.63
CA GLN A 98 -4.06 8.76 -10.16
C GLN A 98 -3.84 7.67 -11.21
N LEU A 99 -4.15 7.94 -12.47
CA LEU A 99 -3.90 7.01 -13.58
C LEU A 99 -2.42 6.69 -13.74
N LYS A 100 -1.54 7.67 -13.60
CA LYS A 100 -0.08 7.49 -13.67
C LYS A 100 0.44 6.65 -12.51
N ASN A 101 -0.02 6.92 -11.29
CA ASN A 101 0.35 6.15 -10.10
C ASN A 101 -0.14 4.70 -10.22
N LEU A 102 -1.39 4.51 -10.63
CA LEU A 102 -1.97 3.19 -10.84
C LEU A 102 -1.26 2.42 -11.94
N ALA A 103 -0.88 3.07 -13.05
CA ALA A 103 -0.09 2.47 -14.12
C ALA A 103 1.29 2.03 -13.64
N SER A 104 1.96 2.86 -12.83
CA SER A 104 3.25 2.53 -12.24
C SER A 104 3.17 1.31 -11.31
N TYR A 105 2.06 1.14 -10.59
CA TYR A 105 1.78 -0.05 -9.82
C TYR A 105 1.48 -1.25 -10.72
N PHE A 106 0.58 -1.10 -11.69
CA PHE A 106 0.13 -2.15 -12.60
C PHE A 106 1.28 -2.84 -13.36
N VAL A 107 2.25 -2.08 -13.86
CA VAL A 107 3.36 -2.64 -14.65
C VAL A 107 4.44 -3.33 -13.80
N ARG A 108 4.38 -3.18 -12.47
CA ARG A 108 5.34 -3.77 -11.53
C ARG A 108 4.83 -5.01 -10.81
N ILE A 109 3.52 -5.20 -10.74
CA ILE A 109 2.90 -6.32 -10.03
C ILE A 109 2.89 -7.59 -10.87
N PRO A 110 2.76 -8.79 -10.25
CA PRO A 110 2.60 -10.04 -10.99
C PRO A 110 1.43 -9.98 -11.97
N SER A 111 1.61 -10.57 -13.15
CA SER A 111 0.64 -10.50 -14.25
C SER A 111 -0.77 -10.94 -13.86
N GLU A 112 -0.88 -11.97 -13.02
CA GLU A 112 -2.17 -12.49 -12.53
C GLU A 112 -2.91 -11.44 -11.71
N VAL A 113 -2.19 -10.73 -10.85
CA VAL A 113 -2.76 -9.65 -10.03
C VAL A 113 -3.08 -8.43 -10.89
N GLY A 114 -2.24 -8.13 -11.88
CA GLY A 114 -2.51 -7.08 -12.86
C GLY A 114 -3.82 -7.31 -13.60
N MET A 115 -4.10 -8.56 -14.00
CA MET A 115 -5.37 -8.91 -14.63
C MET A 115 -6.57 -8.76 -13.69
N LEU A 116 -6.42 -9.04 -12.40
CA LEU A 116 -7.46 -8.78 -11.40
C LEU A 116 -7.74 -7.27 -11.27
N LEU A 117 -6.69 -6.45 -11.24
CA LEU A 117 -6.82 -4.99 -11.19
C LEU A 117 -7.51 -4.44 -12.45
N TRP A 118 -7.12 -4.93 -13.62
CA TRP A 118 -7.75 -4.59 -14.89
C TRP A 118 -9.24 -4.93 -14.91
N THR A 119 -9.59 -6.12 -14.44
CA THR A 119 -10.98 -6.56 -14.31
C THR A 119 -11.78 -5.67 -13.35
N ALA A 120 -11.19 -5.35 -12.18
CA ALA A 120 -11.82 -4.46 -11.21
C ALA A 120 -12.10 -3.06 -11.78
N MET A 121 -11.18 -2.52 -12.60
CA MET A 121 -11.40 -1.25 -13.31
C MET A 121 -12.56 -1.35 -14.30
N GLY A 122 -12.67 -2.49 -15.01
CA GLY A 122 -13.76 -2.76 -15.97
C GLY A 122 -15.14 -2.91 -15.32
N GLU A 123 -15.20 -3.24 -14.03
CA GLU A 123 -16.45 -3.37 -13.26
C GLU A 123 -16.93 -2.04 -12.65
N GLY A 124 -16.12 -0.98 -12.65
CA GLY A 124 -16.48 0.33 -12.12
C GLY A 124 -17.49 1.08 -12.99
N GLU A 125 -18.23 2.03 -12.40
CA GLU A 125 -19.23 2.83 -13.12
C GLU A 125 -18.60 3.77 -14.16
N ALA A 126 -17.38 4.28 -13.91
CA ALA A 126 -16.59 5.08 -14.84
C ALA A 126 -15.59 4.24 -15.66
N SER A 127 -15.87 2.95 -15.85
CA SER A 127 -14.94 2.01 -16.50
C SER A 127 -14.51 2.42 -17.90
N GLN A 128 -15.43 2.96 -18.71
CA GLN A 128 -15.13 3.32 -20.09
C GLN A 128 -14.07 4.43 -20.14
N ASP A 129 -14.25 5.50 -19.39
CA ASP A 129 -13.32 6.64 -19.38
C ASP A 129 -11.98 6.24 -18.74
N ASN A 130 -12.03 5.52 -17.62
CA ASN A 130 -10.83 5.04 -16.94
C ASN A 130 -10.01 4.09 -17.81
N ILE A 131 -10.61 3.12 -18.49
CA ILE A 131 -9.92 2.17 -19.37
C ILE A 131 -9.29 2.89 -20.56
N VAL A 132 -10.03 3.77 -21.24
CA VAL A 132 -9.52 4.51 -22.40
C VAL A 132 -8.33 5.38 -21.99
N ASN A 133 -8.46 6.13 -20.91
CA ASN A 133 -7.39 7.00 -20.43
C ASN A 133 -6.19 6.23 -19.90
N PHE A 134 -6.41 5.06 -19.26
CA PHE A 134 -5.35 4.22 -18.72
C PHE A 134 -4.51 3.52 -19.79
N HIS A 135 -5.08 3.17 -20.92
CA HIS A 135 -4.42 2.48 -22.02
C HIS A 135 -3.15 3.17 -22.52
N ASP A 136 -3.20 4.49 -22.62
CA ASP A 136 -2.13 5.29 -23.20
C ASP A 136 -1.11 5.79 -22.16
N VAL A 137 -1.31 5.46 -20.88
CA VAL A 137 -0.40 5.89 -19.81
C VAL A 137 0.95 5.20 -19.97
N LYS A 138 2.01 5.99 -19.82
CA LYS A 138 3.39 5.50 -19.74
C LYS A 138 3.80 5.33 -18.28
N ALA A 139 4.43 4.21 -17.98
CA ALA A 139 4.93 3.89 -16.65
C ALA A 139 6.25 3.14 -16.73
N THR A 140 7.03 3.20 -15.66
CA THR A 140 8.30 2.47 -15.57
C THR A 140 8.07 1.14 -14.86
N ASN A 141 8.42 0.05 -15.53
CA ASN A 141 8.31 -1.29 -14.96
C ASN A 141 9.39 -1.58 -13.89
N ALA A 142 9.36 -2.78 -13.30
CA ALA A 142 10.31 -3.19 -12.26
C ALA A 142 11.78 -3.21 -12.74
N GLU A 143 12.00 -3.31 -14.05
CA GLU A 143 13.32 -3.33 -14.69
C GLU A 143 13.84 -1.92 -15.03
N GLY A 144 13.07 -0.87 -14.71
CA GLY A 144 13.42 0.52 -15.01
C GLY A 144 13.15 0.93 -16.47
N VAL A 145 12.39 0.14 -17.22
CA VAL A 145 12.04 0.40 -18.62
C VAL A 145 10.70 1.11 -18.71
N GLU A 146 10.63 2.20 -19.47
CA GLU A 146 9.36 2.87 -19.76
C GLU A 146 8.54 2.03 -20.73
N VAL A 147 7.31 1.71 -20.33
CA VAL A 147 6.35 0.94 -21.12
C VAL A 147 5.01 1.66 -21.16
N VAL A 148 4.25 1.48 -22.25
CA VAL A 148 2.87 1.92 -22.33
C VAL A 148 1.98 0.80 -21.77
N VAL A 149 0.99 1.14 -20.95
CA VAL A 149 0.08 0.14 -20.32
C VAL A 149 -0.49 -0.82 -21.34
N GLN A 150 -0.96 -0.34 -22.48
CA GLN A 150 -1.49 -1.19 -23.56
C GLN A 150 -0.48 -2.25 -24.01
N GLN A 151 0.79 -1.87 -24.21
CA GLN A 151 1.84 -2.80 -24.63
C GLN A 151 2.13 -3.85 -23.55
N HIS A 152 2.10 -3.43 -22.28
CA HIS A 152 2.26 -4.33 -21.15
C HIS A 152 1.12 -5.37 -21.10
N ILE A 153 -0.14 -4.96 -21.26
CA ILE A 153 -1.30 -5.86 -21.29
C ILE A 153 -1.14 -6.89 -22.42
N VAL A 154 -0.77 -6.46 -23.63
CA VAL A 154 -0.55 -7.36 -24.76
C VAL A 154 0.56 -8.36 -24.46
N SER A 155 1.66 -7.91 -23.85
CA SER A 155 2.77 -8.81 -23.50
C SER A 155 2.36 -9.87 -22.48
N VAL A 156 1.55 -9.51 -21.49
CA VAL A 156 1.01 -10.43 -20.48
C VAL A 156 0.09 -11.47 -21.10
N LEU A 157 -0.82 -11.05 -21.97
CA LEU A 157 -1.77 -11.95 -22.64
C LEU A 157 -1.08 -12.91 -23.62
N THR A 158 0.03 -12.50 -24.24
CA THR A 158 0.78 -13.34 -25.19
C THR A 158 1.77 -14.28 -24.52
N ALA A 159 2.27 -13.94 -23.33
CA ALA A 159 3.18 -14.79 -22.56
C ALA A 159 2.50 -16.01 -21.92
N GLY A 160 1.17 -16.02 -21.83
CA GLY A 160 0.36 -17.12 -21.26
C GLY A 160 -0.08 -18.20 -22.26
N ASN A 161 0.40 -18.16 -23.52
CA ASN A 161 0.10 -19.14 -24.57
C ASN A 161 1.30 -20.03 -24.87
#